data_c29defa9b94a429a4e6ea07ff7c4bc9c
#
_entry.id   c29defa9b94a429a4e6ea07ff7c4bc9c
#
_cell.length_a   1.000
_cell.length_b   1.000
_cell.length_c   1.000
_cell.angle_alpha   90.00
_cell.angle_beta   90.00
_cell.angle_gamma   90.00
#
_symmetry.space_group_name_H-M   'P 1'
#
loop_
_entity.id
_entity.type
_entity.pdbx_description
1 polymer ?
#
loop_
_entity_poly.entity_id
_entity_poly.type
_entity_poly.pdbx_seq_one_letter_code
_entity_poly.pdbx_strand_id
1 'polypeptide(L)'
;MADQIFKCIFKRPSFWIKVLFLASILFSSKSFAQGKIIPLNNEAFLRQTIKQALEDCLKDAPIDSQMVWIQEEGENQSAWLVREEMVSFLSRRGPVGSGKKEVLESSSLVLSYRIIKLNLEYPEIKRKKLFGKSWIKREAQVALSFNLSDPDGRILWSKRGERKNSDLLRKEDLFSLNNRQYPFLCPEVPASTWGKYLEPAVVTVVVGGLIYLFFANR
;
A
#
# COMPACT_ATOMS: atom_id res chain seq x y z
N MET A 1 -65.62 -3.98 -5.44
CA MET A 1 -65.22 -4.66 -4.19
C MET A 1 -63.76 -4.33 -3.74
N ALA A 2 -62.85 -4.00 -4.63
CA ALA A 2 -61.45 -3.69 -4.29
C ALA A 2 -61.26 -2.30 -3.62
N ASP A 3 -62.13 -1.33 -3.89
CA ASP A 3 -61.97 0.05 -3.40
C ASP A 3 -62.33 0.25 -1.92
N GLN A 4 -63.09 -0.66 -1.33
CA GLN A 4 -63.45 -0.60 0.10
C GLN A 4 -62.35 -1.17 1.00
N ILE A 5 -61.54 -2.08 0.50
CA ILE A 5 -60.44 -2.68 1.27
C ILE A 5 -59.29 -1.69 1.43
N PHE A 6 -59.04 -0.87 0.40
CA PHE A 6 -57.96 0.15 0.44
C PHE A 6 -58.24 1.28 1.44
N LYS A 7 -59.51 1.68 1.62
CA LYS A 7 -59.89 2.74 2.58
C LYS A 7 -59.82 2.33 4.04
N CYS A 8 -59.90 1.01 4.35
CA CYS A 8 -59.82 0.52 5.72
C CYS A 8 -58.40 0.44 6.27
N ILE A 9 -57.40 0.21 5.40
CA ILE A 9 -55.99 0.09 5.80
C ILE A 9 -55.35 1.45 6.12
N PHE A 10 -55.81 2.52 5.44
CA PHE A 10 -55.29 3.88 5.61
C PHE A 10 -55.84 4.66 6.83
N LYS A 11 -56.85 4.17 7.50
CA LYS A 11 -57.55 4.89 8.59
C LYS A 11 -57.03 4.58 10.00
N ARG A 12 -56.00 3.73 10.15
CA ARG A 12 -55.42 3.44 11.48
C ARG A 12 -54.06 4.12 11.63
N PRO A 13 -53.97 5.27 12.33
CA PRO A 13 -52.71 5.98 12.55
C PRO A 13 -51.68 5.10 13.27
N SER A 14 -52.12 4.09 14.02
CA SER A 14 -51.22 3.14 14.71
C SER A 14 -50.43 2.22 13.76
N PHE A 15 -50.89 2.01 12.53
CA PHE A 15 -50.20 1.17 11.56
C PHE A 15 -48.95 1.87 11.03
N TRP A 16 -49.06 3.16 10.69
CA TRP A 16 -47.91 3.96 10.20
C TRP A 16 -46.84 4.17 11.26
N ILE A 17 -47.23 4.31 12.53
CA ILE A 17 -46.29 4.40 13.66
C ILE A 17 -45.50 3.10 13.80
N LYS A 18 -46.14 1.93 13.64
CA LYS A 18 -45.43 0.64 13.69
C LYS A 18 -44.49 0.42 12.51
N VAL A 19 -44.87 0.85 11.30
CA VAL A 19 -43.99 0.78 10.10
C VAL A 19 -42.81 1.72 10.24
N LEU A 20 -42.99 2.94 10.74
CA LEU A 20 -41.92 3.88 11.03
C LEU A 20 -40.96 3.36 12.13
N PHE A 21 -41.51 2.72 13.16
CA PHE A 21 -40.71 2.12 14.23
C PHE A 21 -39.90 0.92 13.73
N LEU A 22 -40.48 0.08 12.88
CA LEU A 22 -39.78 -1.05 12.26
C LEU A 22 -38.67 -0.58 11.29
N ALA A 23 -38.92 0.50 10.53
CA ALA A 23 -37.94 1.12 9.66
C ALA A 23 -36.76 1.73 10.45
N SER A 24 -37.05 2.35 11.61
CA SER A 24 -35.99 2.92 12.47
C SER A 24 -35.11 1.84 13.10
N ILE A 25 -35.65 0.67 13.45
CA ILE A 25 -34.90 -0.47 13.98
C ILE A 25 -33.99 -1.07 12.87
N LEU A 26 -34.48 -1.16 11.64
CA LEU A 26 -33.70 -1.64 10.51
C LEU A 26 -32.56 -0.67 10.07
N PHE A 27 -32.72 0.63 10.32
CA PHE A 27 -31.69 1.62 10.06
C PHE A 27 -30.65 1.72 11.18
N SER A 28 -31.01 1.36 12.42
CA SER A 28 -30.09 1.43 13.58
C SER A 28 -29.05 0.31 13.62
N SER A 29 -29.19 -0.75 12.84
CA SER A 29 -28.32 -1.95 12.93
C SER A 29 -27.06 -1.91 12.04
N LYS A 30 -26.71 -0.78 11.43
CA LYS A 30 -25.50 -0.66 10.59
C LYS A 30 -24.43 0.29 11.12
N SER A 31 -24.43 0.58 12.40
CA SER A 31 -23.22 1.10 13.07
C SER A 31 -22.31 -0.06 13.46
N PHE A 32 -21.87 -0.86 12.51
CA PHE A 32 -20.63 -1.61 12.69
C PHE A 32 -19.55 -0.57 12.94
N ALA A 33 -19.05 -0.52 14.16
CA ALA A 33 -17.83 0.18 14.48
C ALA A 33 -16.72 -0.43 13.61
N GLN A 34 -16.55 0.10 12.39
CA GLN A 34 -15.35 -0.11 11.62
C GLN A 34 -14.25 0.50 12.47
N GLY A 35 -13.57 -0.36 13.24
CA GLY A 35 -12.36 0.01 13.95
C GLY A 35 -11.51 0.77 12.93
N LYS A 36 -11.08 1.98 13.25
CA LYS A 36 -10.24 2.81 12.39
C LYS A 36 -8.95 2.03 12.19
N ILE A 37 -8.87 1.25 11.10
CA ILE A 37 -7.65 0.56 10.72
C ILE A 37 -6.65 1.68 10.44
N ILE A 38 -5.70 1.86 11.35
CA ILE A 38 -4.60 2.81 11.17
C ILE A 38 -3.71 2.20 10.08
N PRO A 39 -3.55 2.87 8.94
CA PRO A 39 -2.72 2.34 7.88
C PRO A 39 -1.26 2.26 8.36
N LEU A 40 -0.55 1.24 7.93
CA LEU A 40 0.89 1.12 8.17
C LEU A 40 1.61 2.34 7.62
N ASN A 41 2.62 2.84 8.33
CA ASN A 41 3.50 3.86 7.76
C ASN A 41 4.26 3.29 6.54
N ASN A 42 4.90 4.15 5.76
CA ASN A 42 5.57 3.76 4.51
C ASN A 42 6.69 2.75 4.74
N GLU A 43 7.45 2.93 5.82
CA GLU A 43 8.53 2.00 6.18
C GLU A 43 7.97 0.62 6.54
N ALA A 44 6.97 0.55 7.42
CA ALA A 44 6.36 -0.73 7.82
C ALA A 44 5.70 -1.45 6.65
N PHE A 45 5.08 -0.71 5.72
CA PHE A 45 4.49 -1.28 4.51
C PHE A 45 5.56 -1.86 3.57
N LEU A 46 6.68 -1.15 3.40
CA LEU A 46 7.80 -1.64 2.59
C LEU A 46 8.48 -2.83 3.26
N ARG A 47 8.72 -2.80 4.59
CA ARG A 47 9.24 -3.94 5.37
C ARG A 47 8.36 -5.18 5.22
N GLN A 48 7.05 -5.02 5.31
CA GLN A 48 6.11 -6.13 5.08
C GLN A 48 6.25 -6.72 3.67
N THR A 49 6.43 -5.87 2.65
CA THR A 49 6.63 -6.32 1.26
C THR A 49 7.97 -7.05 1.10
N ILE A 50 9.05 -6.54 1.71
CA ILE A 50 10.36 -7.20 1.73
C ILE A 50 10.25 -8.56 2.40
N LYS A 51 9.62 -8.64 3.57
CA LYS A 51 9.45 -9.90 4.30
C LYS A 51 8.73 -10.95 3.47
N GLN A 52 7.65 -10.59 2.79
CA GLN A 52 6.94 -11.50 1.90
C GLN A 52 7.80 -11.93 0.71
N ALA A 53 8.60 -11.01 0.12
CA ALA A 53 9.52 -11.34 -0.95
C ALA A 53 10.61 -12.32 -0.48
N LEU A 54 11.13 -12.14 0.73
CA LEU A 54 12.10 -13.06 1.34
C LEU A 54 11.49 -14.44 1.60
N GLU A 55 10.28 -14.49 2.16
CA GLU A 55 9.55 -15.73 2.39
C GLU A 55 9.32 -16.50 1.08
N ASP A 56 8.88 -15.82 0.01
CA ASP A 56 8.65 -16.41 -1.31
C ASP A 56 9.95 -16.90 -1.98
N CYS A 57 11.07 -16.18 -1.76
CA CYS A 57 12.36 -16.53 -2.36
C CYS A 57 13.10 -17.60 -1.58
N LEU A 58 13.21 -17.46 -0.27
CA LEU A 58 14.12 -18.26 0.55
C LEU A 58 13.46 -19.50 1.18
N LYS A 59 12.15 -19.75 0.94
CA LYS A 59 11.47 -20.93 1.49
C LYS A 59 12.12 -22.26 1.04
N ASP A 60 12.60 -22.31 -0.20
CA ASP A 60 13.18 -23.52 -0.82
C ASP A 60 14.72 -23.49 -0.80
N ALA A 61 15.34 -22.50 -0.17
CA ALA A 61 16.79 -22.42 -0.08
C ALA A 61 17.32 -23.50 0.87
N PRO A 62 18.35 -24.27 0.48
CA PRO A 62 18.93 -25.34 1.29
C PRO A 62 19.80 -24.74 2.41
N ILE A 63 19.16 -24.08 3.37
CA ILE A 63 19.79 -23.43 4.52
C ILE A 63 19.35 -24.18 5.77
N ASP A 64 19.96 -25.33 6.04
CA ASP A 64 19.58 -26.17 7.17
C ASP A 64 20.64 -26.05 8.28
N SER A 65 20.32 -25.30 9.34
CA SER A 65 21.10 -25.21 10.59
C SER A 65 22.58 -24.85 10.46
N GLN A 66 23.05 -24.53 9.26
CA GLN A 66 24.42 -24.10 9.01
C GLN A 66 24.54 -22.58 9.22
N MET A 67 25.76 -22.16 9.54
CA MET A 67 26.07 -20.73 9.62
C MET A 67 26.00 -20.10 8.24
N VAL A 68 25.18 -19.04 8.10
CA VAL A 68 25.00 -18.32 6.85
C VAL A 68 25.56 -16.91 6.98
N TRP A 69 26.51 -16.58 6.11
CA TRP A 69 27.02 -15.22 5.97
C TRP A 69 26.24 -14.46 4.92
N ILE A 70 25.73 -13.28 5.30
CA ILE A 70 25.00 -12.41 4.39
C ILE A 70 25.97 -11.43 3.75
N GLN A 71 26.00 -11.44 2.41
CA GLN A 71 26.82 -10.53 1.61
C GLN A 71 25.93 -9.75 0.64
N GLU A 72 26.08 -8.43 0.63
CA GLU A 72 25.43 -7.56 -0.33
C GLU A 72 26.25 -7.45 -1.61
N GLU A 73 25.58 -7.58 -2.77
CA GLU A 73 26.17 -7.30 -4.08
C GLU A 73 25.67 -5.95 -4.61
N GLY A 74 26.55 -4.97 -4.62
CA GLY A 74 26.28 -3.60 -5.07
C GLY A 74 26.04 -2.63 -3.91
N GLU A 75 26.00 -1.36 -4.25
CA GLU A 75 25.75 -0.28 -3.29
C GLU A 75 24.32 0.24 -3.46
N ASN A 76 23.51 0.14 -2.40
CA ASN A 76 22.17 0.67 -2.39
C ASN A 76 21.88 1.36 -1.05
N GLN A 77 21.42 2.62 -1.09
CA GLN A 77 21.13 3.39 0.12
C GLN A 77 20.05 2.74 1.02
N SER A 78 19.20 1.91 0.45
CA SER A 78 18.13 1.20 1.16
C SER A 78 18.47 -0.24 1.54
N ALA A 79 19.71 -0.69 1.28
CA ALA A 79 20.14 -2.06 1.55
C ALA A 79 20.06 -2.47 3.02
N TRP A 80 20.25 -1.51 3.92
CA TRP A 80 20.10 -1.73 5.36
C TRP A 80 18.72 -2.30 5.73
N LEU A 81 17.67 -1.83 5.05
CA LEU A 81 16.29 -2.28 5.31
C LEU A 81 16.10 -3.75 4.91
N VAL A 82 16.62 -4.14 3.75
CA VAL A 82 16.57 -5.53 3.27
C VAL A 82 17.44 -6.42 4.16
N ARG A 83 18.62 -5.95 4.56
CA ARG A 83 19.53 -6.67 5.44
C ARG A 83 18.91 -6.97 6.80
N GLU A 84 18.28 -5.99 7.44
CA GLU A 84 17.60 -6.17 8.73
C GLU A 84 16.50 -7.23 8.65
N GLU A 85 15.63 -7.16 7.63
CA GLU A 85 14.58 -8.15 7.44
C GLU A 85 15.15 -9.54 7.12
N MET A 86 16.25 -9.62 6.36
CA MET A 86 16.92 -10.86 6.04
C MET A 86 17.57 -11.50 7.26
N VAL A 87 18.27 -10.71 8.09
CA VAL A 87 18.82 -11.19 9.37
C VAL A 87 17.71 -11.70 10.26
N SER A 88 16.61 -10.94 10.40
CA SER A 88 15.44 -11.36 11.18
C SER A 88 14.78 -12.64 10.64
N PHE A 89 14.77 -12.84 9.34
CA PHE A 89 14.20 -14.03 8.70
C PHE A 89 15.09 -15.27 8.89
N LEU A 90 16.40 -15.13 8.63
CA LEU A 90 17.35 -16.23 8.67
C LEU A 90 17.68 -16.67 10.09
N SER A 91 17.74 -15.73 11.06
CA SER A 91 18.04 -16.05 12.47
C SER A 91 17.05 -17.03 13.11
N ARG A 92 15.87 -17.19 12.51
CA ARG A 92 14.87 -18.22 12.91
C ARG A 92 15.20 -19.61 12.40
N ARG A 93 16.10 -19.73 11.40
CA ARG A 93 16.47 -20.99 10.76
C ARG A 93 17.85 -21.47 11.21
N GLY A 94 18.74 -20.55 11.61
CA GLY A 94 20.08 -20.90 12.04
C GLY A 94 20.92 -19.68 12.40
N PRO A 95 22.20 -19.88 12.75
CA PRO A 95 23.12 -18.78 13.04
C PRO A 95 23.43 -17.96 11.78
N VAL A 96 23.43 -16.63 11.93
CA VAL A 96 23.64 -15.67 10.85
C VAL A 96 24.82 -14.80 11.16
N GLY A 97 25.78 -14.73 10.23
CA GLY A 97 26.89 -13.79 10.25
C GLY A 97 26.69 -12.65 9.26
N SER A 98 27.18 -11.48 9.61
CA SER A 98 27.20 -10.31 8.71
C SER A 98 28.52 -9.60 8.89
N GLY A 99 29.28 -9.43 7.83
CA GLY A 99 30.59 -8.76 7.90
C GLY A 99 31.48 -9.03 6.70
N LYS A 100 32.75 -8.64 6.82
CA LYS A 100 33.77 -8.88 5.77
C LYS A 100 34.16 -10.36 5.73
N LYS A 101 34.43 -10.84 4.53
CA LYS A 101 34.76 -12.23 4.17
C LYS A 101 35.99 -12.81 4.91
N GLU A 102 36.77 -11.99 5.60
CA GLU A 102 38.05 -12.37 6.25
C GLU A 102 37.87 -13.30 7.47
N VAL A 103 36.63 -13.50 7.95
CA VAL A 103 36.32 -14.31 9.15
C VAL A 103 35.49 -15.54 8.80
N LEU A 104 35.47 -15.97 7.53
CA LEU A 104 34.68 -17.13 7.11
C LEU A 104 35.27 -18.42 7.69
N GLU A 105 34.54 -19.06 8.58
CA GLU A 105 34.82 -20.44 8.98
C GLU A 105 34.65 -21.38 7.77
N SER A 106 35.47 -22.42 7.68
CA SER A 106 35.53 -23.35 6.53
C SER A 106 34.20 -24.10 6.24
N SER A 107 33.21 -23.96 7.09
CA SER A 107 31.91 -24.66 6.99
C SER A 107 30.73 -23.72 6.77
N SER A 108 30.98 -22.43 6.51
CA SER A 108 29.88 -21.44 6.44
C SER A 108 29.38 -21.25 5.01
N LEU A 109 28.09 -21.22 4.82
CA LEU A 109 27.46 -20.83 3.55
C LEU A 109 27.49 -19.31 3.38
N VAL A 110 27.61 -18.83 2.13
CA VAL A 110 27.53 -17.41 1.79
C VAL A 110 26.25 -17.17 0.99
N LEU A 111 25.34 -16.38 1.56
CA LEU A 111 24.15 -15.89 0.88
C LEU A 111 24.40 -14.49 0.35
N SER A 112 24.73 -14.39 -0.93
CA SER A 112 24.84 -13.12 -1.63
C SER A 112 23.46 -12.67 -2.09
N TYR A 113 23.15 -11.38 -1.91
CA TYR A 113 21.92 -10.80 -2.42
C TYR A 113 22.17 -9.50 -3.17
N ARG A 114 21.32 -9.26 -4.18
CA ARG A 114 21.29 -8.03 -4.95
C ARG A 114 19.88 -7.46 -4.98
N ILE A 115 19.77 -6.18 -4.69
CA ILE A 115 18.52 -5.44 -4.84
C ILE A 115 18.40 -5.01 -6.31
N ILE A 116 17.44 -5.60 -7.03
CA ILE A 116 17.16 -5.25 -8.41
C ILE A 116 16.19 -4.06 -8.46
N LYS A 117 15.20 -4.08 -7.58
CA LYS A 117 14.21 -3.00 -7.44
C LYS A 117 13.73 -2.93 -5.99
N LEU A 118 13.74 -1.74 -5.45
CA LEU A 118 13.11 -1.41 -4.18
C LEU A 118 12.45 -0.05 -4.36
N ASN A 119 11.16 -0.05 -4.57
CA ASN A 119 10.39 1.16 -4.88
C ASN A 119 9.12 1.23 -4.06
N LEU A 120 8.81 2.45 -3.63
CA LEU A 120 7.54 2.82 -3.02
C LEU A 120 7.00 4.01 -3.81
N GLU A 121 5.76 3.92 -4.28
CA GLU A 121 5.18 4.96 -5.12
C GLU A 121 3.68 5.14 -4.85
N TYR A 122 3.18 6.32 -5.25
CA TYR A 122 1.76 6.66 -5.28
C TYR A 122 1.31 6.82 -6.74
N PRO A 123 1.00 5.71 -7.45
CA PRO A 123 0.74 5.76 -8.89
C PRO A 123 -0.51 6.55 -9.26
N GLU A 124 -1.52 6.59 -8.40
CA GLU A 124 -2.78 7.24 -8.75
C GLU A 124 -3.55 7.78 -7.54
N ILE A 125 -4.33 8.84 -7.79
CA ILE A 125 -5.31 9.37 -6.85
C ILE A 125 -6.71 8.95 -7.31
N LYS A 126 -7.41 8.17 -6.50
CA LYS A 126 -8.79 7.76 -6.76
C LYS A 126 -9.77 8.67 -6.02
N ARG A 127 -10.72 9.25 -6.75
CA ARG A 127 -11.86 9.98 -6.16
C ARG A 127 -13.14 9.19 -6.39
N LYS A 128 -13.88 8.89 -5.34
CA LYS A 128 -15.16 8.18 -5.49
C LYS A 128 -16.30 9.07 -6.00
N LYS A 129 -16.23 10.40 -5.80
CA LYS A 129 -17.26 11.39 -6.21
C LYS A 129 -16.61 12.76 -6.42
N LEU A 130 -17.27 13.68 -7.15
CA LEU A 130 -16.81 15.05 -7.41
C LEU A 130 -16.40 15.80 -6.12
N PHE A 131 -17.12 15.61 -5.02
CA PHE A 131 -16.89 16.22 -3.71
C PHE A 131 -16.56 15.18 -2.62
N GLY A 132 -16.13 13.97 -3.00
CA GLY A 132 -15.84 12.88 -2.08
C GLY A 132 -14.40 12.89 -1.56
N LYS A 133 -14.17 12.09 -0.51
CA LYS A 133 -12.82 11.85 0.04
C LYS A 133 -11.90 11.30 -1.04
N SER A 134 -10.71 11.86 -1.12
CA SER A 134 -9.66 11.41 -2.05
C SER A 134 -8.90 10.25 -1.42
N TRP A 135 -8.72 9.19 -2.19
CA TRP A 135 -7.92 8.04 -1.84
C TRP A 135 -6.69 8.01 -2.73
N ILE A 136 -5.58 7.60 -2.18
CA ILE A 136 -4.32 7.45 -2.89
C ILE A 136 -3.97 5.98 -2.85
N LYS A 137 -3.69 5.41 -4.02
CA LYS A 137 -3.13 4.07 -4.12
C LYS A 137 -1.66 4.16 -3.77
N ARG A 138 -1.23 3.40 -2.76
CA ARG A 138 0.18 3.19 -2.44
C ARG A 138 0.60 1.85 -2.99
N GLU A 139 1.80 1.77 -3.53
CA GLU A 139 2.33 0.59 -4.15
C GLU A 139 3.80 0.41 -3.77
N ALA A 140 4.14 -0.75 -3.22
CA ALA A 140 5.51 -1.14 -2.95
C ALA A 140 5.90 -2.28 -3.89
N GLN A 141 7.07 -2.17 -4.51
CA GLN A 141 7.63 -3.17 -5.40
C GLN A 141 9.04 -3.53 -4.95
N VAL A 142 9.26 -4.81 -4.70
CA VAL A 142 10.53 -5.36 -4.24
C VAL A 142 10.93 -6.48 -5.19
N ALA A 143 12.12 -6.35 -5.82
CA ALA A 143 12.71 -7.41 -6.64
C ALA A 143 14.13 -7.68 -6.13
N LEU A 144 14.39 -8.93 -5.76
CA LEU A 144 15.64 -9.39 -5.16
C LEU A 144 16.20 -10.57 -5.95
N SER A 145 17.51 -10.68 -5.99
CA SER A 145 18.21 -11.85 -6.51
C SER A 145 19.12 -12.40 -5.42
N PHE A 146 19.16 -13.70 -5.29
CA PHE A 146 19.93 -14.43 -4.28
C PHE A 146 20.80 -15.49 -4.93
N ASN A 147 22.03 -15.62 -4.41
CA ASN A 147 22.94 -16.70 -4.73
C ASN A 147 23.46 -17.29 -3.41
N LEU A 148 23.29 -18.58 -3.22
CA LEU A 148 23.87 -19.31 -2.10
C LEU A 148 25.10 -20.07 -2.60
N SER A 149 26.24 -19.83 -2.01
CA SER A 149 27.48 -20.50 -2.36
C SER A 149 28.13 -21.20 -1.16
N ASP A 150 28.92 -22.21 -1.45
CA ASP A 150 29.81 -22.84 -0.49
C ASP A 150 31.04 -21.94 -0.21
N PRO A 151 31.92 -22.29 0.77
CA PRO A 151 33.13 -21.55 1.07
C PRO A 151 34.09 -21.47 -0.11
N ASP A 152 34.09 -22.45 -1.00
CA ASP A 152 34.91 -22.52 -2.22
C ASP A 152 34.40 -21.61 -3.33
N GLY A 153 33.23 -20.97 -3.13
CA GLY A 153 32.58 -20.04 -4.09
C GLY A 153 31.77 -20.73 -5.16
N ARG A 154 31.44 -22.05 -5.01
CA ARG A 154 30.54 -22.74 -5.92
C ARG A 154 29.11 -22.38 -5.58
N ILE A 155 28.34 -21.99 -6.58
CA ILE A 155 26.91 -21.66 -6.41
C ILE A 155 26.11 -22.96 -6.22
N LEU A 156 25.53 -23.13 -5.05
CA LEU A 156 24.68 -24.25 -4.69
C LEU A 156 23.22 -24.01 -5.07
N TRP A 157 22.78 -22.75 -5.02
CA TRP A 157 21.41 -22.38 -5.29
C TRP A 157 21.34 -20.90 -5.71
N SER A 158 20.41 -20.61 -6.61
CA SER A 158 20.16 -19.23 -7.06
C SER A 158 18.67 -19.03 -7.29
N LYS A 159 18.14 -17.89 -6.88
CA LYS A 159 16.74 -17.52 -7.10
C LYS A 159 16.56 -16.02 -7.22
N ARG A 160 15.65 -15.64 -8.11
CA ARG A 160 15.15 -14.28 -8.24
C ARG A 160 13.67 -14.26 -7.91
N GLY A 161 13.23 -13.26 -7.18
CA GLY A 161 11.83 -13.05 -6.88
C GLY A 161 11.44 -11.58 -6.94
N GLU A 162 10.17 -11.37 -7.22
CA GLU A 162 9.55 -10.05 -7.23
C GLU A 162 8.24 -10.10 -6.44
N ARG A 163 8.03 -9.09 -5.62
CA ARG A 163 6.78 -8.92 -4.87
C ARG A 163 6.27 -7.50 -5.05
N LYS A 164 4.96 -7.41 -5.29
CA LYS A 164 4.25 -6.15 -5.42
C LYS A 164 3.05 -6.16 -4.48
N ASN A 165 2.99 -5.18 -3.60
CA ASN A 165 1.87 -4.96 -2.70
C ASN A 165 1.24 -3.60 -2.96
N SER A 166 -0.07 -3.49 -2.75
CA SER A 166 -0.75 -2.20 -2.85
C SER A 166 -1.86 -2.08 -1.82
N ASP A 167 -2.06 -0.86 -1.32
CA ASP A 167 -3.16 -0.49 -0.46
C ASP A 167 -3.75 0.87 -0.85
N LEU A 168 -4.83 1.26 -0.17
CA LEU A 168 -5.51 2.54 -0.39
C LEU A 168 -5.42 3.37 0.89
N LEU A 169 -4.81 4.53 0.79
CA LEU A 169 -4.65 5.51 1.86
C LEU A 169 -5.60 6.68 1.67
N ARG A 170 -6.02 7.32 2.76
CA ARG A 170 -6.67 8.62 2.67
C ARG A 170 -5.61 9.68 2.43
N LYS A 171 -5.92 10.67 1.59
CA LYS A 171 -5.00 11.78 1.34
C LYS A 171 -4.61 12.51 2.63
N GLU A 172 -5.51 12.55 3.60
CA GLU A 172 -5.33 13.21 4.90
C GLU A 172 -4.26 12.51 5.77
N ASP A 173 -4.10 11.19 5.61
CA ASP A 173 -3.17 10.39 6.41
C ASP A 173 -1.72 10.46 5.88
N LEU A 174 -1.49 10.93 4.65
CA LEU A 174 -0.17 10.92 4.00
C LEU A 174 0.93 11.61 4.79
N PHE A 175 0.60 12.74 5.42
CA PHE A 175 1.59 13.51 6.16
C PHE A 175 2.16 12.73 7.36
N SER A 176 1.32 11.91 8.00
CA SER A 176 1.70 11.08 9.16
C SER A 176 2.41 9.79 8.77
N LEU A 177 2.31 9.37 7.50
CA LEU A 177 2.86 8.11 7.02
C LEU A 177 4.27 8.25 6.44
N ASN A 178 4.66 9.46 6.05
CA ASN A 178 5.95 9.75 5.45
C ASN A 178 7.04 9.85 6.52
N ASN A 179 8.06 9.02 6.40
CA ASN A 179 9.28 9.14 7.20
C ASN A 179 10.28 10.04 6.45
N ARG A 180 10.39 11.31 6.87
CA ARG A 180 11.26 12.31 6.21
C ARG A 180 12.76 12.02 6.32
N GLN A 181 13.14 11.10 7.19
CA GLN A 181 14.54 10.75 7.38
C GLN A 181 15.13 10.05 6.13
N TYR A 182 14.28 9.32 5.39
CA TYR A 182 14.72 8.55 4.23
C TYR A 182 13.92 8.97 2.99
N PRO A 183 14.54 9.62 2.00
CA PRO A 183 13.85 10.11 0.80
C PRO A 183 13.09 9.02 0.03
N PHE A 184 13.62 7.80 -0.04
CA PHE A 184 12.98 6.66 -0.72
C PHE A 184 11.69 6.18 -0.04
N LEU A 185 11.43 6.60 1.21
CA LEU A 185 10.18 6.34 1.94
C LEU A 185 9.17 7.49 1.82
N CYS A 186 9.50 8.55 1.08
CA CYS A 186 8.65 9.72 0.86
C CYS A 186 8.34 9.89 -0.63
N PRO A 187 7.55 8.97 -1.24
CA PRO A 187 7.24 9.09 -2.65
C PRO A 187 6.45 10.37 -2.95
N GLU A 188 6.69 10.93 -4.13
CA GLU A 188 5.96 12.09 -4.59
C GLU A 188 4.48 11.76 -4.81
N VAL A 189 3.62 12.66 -4.34
CA VAL A 189 2.18 12.54 -4.56
C VAL A 189 1.87 13.07 -5.96
N PRO A 190 1.26 12.28 -6.86
CA PRO A 190 0.94 12.74 -8.20
C PRO A 190 0.04 13.98 -8.13
N ALA A 191 0.33 14.96 -8.99
CA ALA A 191 -0.49 16.16 -9.09
C ALA A 191 -1.91 15.77 -9.54
N SER A 192 -2.90 16.37 -8.89
CA SER A 192 -4.30 16.15 -9.28
C SER A 192 -4.53 16.67 -10.69
N THR A 193 -4.89 15.80 -11.61
CA THR A 193 -5.22 16.17 -13.01
C THR A 193 -6.40 17.15 -13.14
N TRP A 194 -7.21 17.26 -12.10
CA TRP A 194 -8.38 18.17 -12.08
C TRP A 194 -8.02 19.65 -12.19
N GLY A 195 -6.87 20.08 -11.64
CA GLY A 195 -6.41 21.47 -11.78
C GLY A 195 -6.20 21.88 -13.23
N LYS A 196 -5.74 20.95 -14.07
CA LYS A 196 -5.50 21.22 -15.50
C LYS A 196 -6.78 21.54 -16.30
N TYR A 197 -7.94 21.04 -15.86
CA TYR A 197 -9.22 21.23 -16.56
C TYR A 197 -10.09 22.28 -15.89
N LEU A 198 -9.94 22.50 -14.59
CA LEU A 198 -10.75 23.46 -13.84
C LEU A 198 -10.42 24.90 -14.25
N GLU A 199 -9.14 25.21 -14.44
CA GLU A 199 -8.68 26.54 -14.78
C GLU A 199 -9.21 27.00 -16.15
N PRO A 200 -9.07 26.25 -17.26
CA PRO A 200 -9.66 26.63 -18.54
C PRO A 200 -11.20 26.64 -18.50
N ALA A 201 -11.84 25.74 -17.74
CA ALA A 201 -13.29 25.74 -17.61
C ALA A 201 -13.83 27.01 -16.93
N VAL A 202 -13.20 27.44 -15.83
CA VAL A 202 -13.56 28.69 -15.13
C VAL A 202 -13.37 29.89 -16.04
N VAL A 203 -12.23 29.99 -16.73
CA VAL A 203 -11.97 31.07 -17.69
C VAL A 203 -13.03 31.09 -18.79
N THR A 204 -13.39 29.93 -19.34
CA THR A 204 -14.41 29.84 -20.41
C THR A 204 -15.78 30.31 -19.91
N VAL A 205 -16.19 29.93 -18.70
CA VAL A 205 -17.46 30.35 -18.09
C VAL A 205 -17.48 31.85 -17.84
N VAL A 206 -16.37 32.40 -17.30
CA VAL A 206 -16.28 33.85 -17.01
C VAL A 206 -16.32 34.65 -18.29
N VAL A 207 -15.50 34.29 -19.29
CA VAL A 207 -15.44 34.99 -20.58
C VAL A 207 -16.78 34.85 -21.32
N GLY A 208 -17.36 33.66 -21.38
CA GLY A 208 -18.67 33.44 -21.98
C GLY A 208 -19.79 34.22 -21.29
N GLY A 209 -19.75 34.32 -19.97
CA GLY A 209 -20.70 35.14 -19.19
C GLY A 209 -20.56 36.63 -19.47
N LEU A 210 -19.33 37.15 -19.59
CA LEU A 210 -19.08 38.54 -19.96
C LEU A 210 -19.57 38.89 -21.38
N ILE A 211 -19.28 38.00 -22.33
CA ILE A 211 -19.77 38.13 -23.70
C ILE A 211 -21.32 38.14 -23.73
N TYR A 212 -21.94 37.22 -23.04
CA TYR A 212 -23.40 37.13 -22.94
C TYR A 212 -23.99 38.44 -22.36
N LEU A 213 -23.45 38.92 -21.25
CA LEU A 213 -23.91 40.18 -20.63
C LEU A 213 -23.74 41.41 -21.55
N PHE A 214 -22.65 41.43 -22.33
CA PHE A 214 -22.42 42.52 -23.30
C PHE A 214 -23.46 42.51 -24.41
N PHE A 215 -23.88 41.35 -24.91
CA PHE A 215 -24.91 41.26 -25.94
C PHE A 215 -26.34 41.38 -25.42
N ALA A 216 -26.58 40.92 -24.18
CA ALA A 216 -27.92 41.02 -23.57
C ALA A 216 -28.30 42.45 -23.13
N ASN A 217 -27.33 43.31 -22.97
CA ASN A 217 -27.53 44.72 -22.55
C ASN A 217 -27.57 45.72 -23.73
N ARG A 218 -27.70 45.21 -24.94
CA ARG A 218 -27.89 46.01 -26.17
C ARG A 218 -29.35 45.85 -26.64
#